data_977a4096ca8b3e36e54cafa464e0edc5
#
_entry.id   977a4096ca8b3e36e54cafa464e0edc5
#
_cell.length_a   1.000
_cell.length_b   1.000
_cell.length_c   1.000
_cell.angle_alpha   90.00
_cell.angle_beta   90.00
_cell.angle_gamma   90.00
#
_symmetry.space_group_name_H-M   'P 1'
#
loop_
_entity.id
_entity.type
_entity.pdbx_description
1 polymer ?
#
loop_
_entity_poly.entity_id
_entity_poly.type
_entity_poly.pdbx_seq_one_letter_code
_entity_poly.pdbx_strand_id
1 'polypeptide(L)'
;MKQDYIAVADKSRIYPPGVAANGDGFDVCFISEAESCGLLLFKKGSRQPVARIPFPHEGRMGNVHFMTVKGEFEGLEYAFEEDGKEAADPFGRQFAGCGRWGHKERGTGGIHTVFPKKGADFDWEDDRLPAVPAQDCIIYKIHPRGFTKHASSGLSPEKRGTFEGVIEKISYLKELGITTLEMMPPVEFNEIILPEKSEIFGLPQGMRREEQEERPSHTEPVKLNYWGYCSGFYFAPKASYCSSGNPSAEFKRMVKALHHAGIELVIELYFDGSEAPGYVLDVVRFWAMEYHVDGVHLVGFAPLSLLAEDPYLKNLKLWGEGWKEGDSRRICEYNSGFMMDMRRFLKGDEGMLSALSYHIRHNPDHMGVINYMANVNGFTMMDMVSYNEKHNEDNGEDNQDGSDQNQSWNCGAEGPVRKKKVLSLRLRQLKNALLLLV
;
A
#
# COMPACT_ATOMS: atom_id res chain seq x y z
N MET A 1 -33.05 25.75 -6.16
CA MET A 1 -33.83 25.00 -5.17
C MET A 1 -32.86 24.63 -4.05
N LYS A 2 -33.13 24.98 -2.78
CA LYS A 2 -32.40 24.43 -1.64
C LYS A 2 -32.71 22.93 -1.62
N GLN A 3 -31.70 22.10 -1.74
CA GLN A 3 -31.84 20.66 -1.50
C GLN A 3 -32.03 20.49 0.00
N ASP A 4 -33.19 19.98 0.41
CA ASP A 4 -33.45 19.69 1.81
C ASP A 4 -32.90 18.30 2.14
N TYR A 5 -31.83 18.26 2.93
CA TYR A 5 -31.26 17.03 3.51
C TYR A 5 -31.93 16.80 4.87
N ILE A 6 -32.33 15.56 5.12
CA ILE A 6 -32.94 15.15 6.39
C ILE A 6 -31.95 14.28 7.12
N ALA A 7 -31.47 14.70 8.29
CA ALA A 7 -30.64 13.94 9.19
C ALA A 7 -31.45 13.44 10.39
N VAL A 8 -31.35 12.14 10.68
CA VAL A 8 -32.04 11.50 11.81
C VAL A 8 -31.02 10.69 12.59
N ALA A 9 -31.05 10.77 13.94
CA ALA A 9 -30.27 9.92 14.80
C ALA A 9 -30.81 8.48 14.73
N ASP A 10 -30.15 7.64 13.96
CA ASP A 10 -30.48 6.21 13.85
C ASP A 10 -29.34 5.37 14.38
N LYS A 11 -29.62 4.53 15.37
CA LYS A 11 -28.65 3.63 16.02
C LYS A 11 -28.47 2.30 15.29
N SER A 12 -29.14 2.11 14.15
CA SER A 12 -29.11 0.85 13.41
C SER A 12 -27.71 0.49 12.91
N ARG A 13 -26.85 1.51 12.72
CA ARG A 13 -25.48 1.31 12.25
C ARG A 13 -24.48 2.27 12.89
N ILE A 14 -23.95 1.90 14.02
CA ILE A 14 -22.83 2.60 14.69
C ILE A 14 -21.46 1.92 14.46
N TYR A 15 -21.42 0.82 13.73
CA TYR A 15 -20.21 0.06 13.36
C TYR A 15 -20.44 -0.74 12.08
N PRO A 16 -19.47 -0.82 11.16
CA PRO A 16 -18.19 -0.10 11.17
C PRO A 16 -18.39 1.41 10.88
N PRO A 17 -17.43 2.27 11.32
CA PRO A 17 -17.42 3.69 10.99
C PRO A 17 -17.36 3.95 9.49
N GLY A 18 -17.58 5.20 9.08
CA GLY A 18 -17.64 5.65 7.70
C GLY A 18 -19.08 5.82 7.19
N VAL A 19 -19.23 5.86 5.86
CA VAL A 19 -20.52 6.06 5.18
C VAL A 19 -20.92 4.81 4.43
N ALA A 20 -22.19 4.41 4.58
CA ALA A 20 -22.76 3.27 3.87
C ALA A 20 -24.14 3.54 3.32
N ALA A 21 -24.46 2.95 2.17
CA ALA A 21 -25.77 3.07 1.56
C ALA A 21 -26.85 2.41 2.43
N ASN A 22 -27.99 3.11 2.63
CA ASN A 22 -29.14 2.64 3.37
C ASN A 22 -30.44 3.09 2.67
N GLY A 23 -31.11 2.17 1.99
CA GLY A 23 -32.37 2.48 1.28
C GLY A 23 -32.21 3.67 0.32
N ASP A 24 -32.92 4.77 0.61
CA ASP A 24 -32.87 6.02 -0.14
C ASP A 24 -31.85 7.05 0.37
N GLY A 25 -31.02 6.65 1.38
CA GLY A 25 -30.04 7.52 2.02
C GLY A 25 -28.72 6.84 2.32
N PHE A 26 -28.02 7.37 3.33
CA PHE A 26 -26.77 6.84 3.84
C PHE A 26 -26.76 6.84 5.36
N ASP A 27 -26.26 5.75 5.94
CA ASP A 27 -25.84 5.72 7.34
C ASP A 27 -24.43 6.28 7.44
N VAL A 28 -24.24 7.18 8.36
CA VAL A 28 -22.98 7.90 8.59
C VAL A 28 -22.56 7.68 10.04
N CYS A 29 -21.38 7.17 10.24
CA CYS A 29 -20.77 6.99 11.54
C CYS A 29 -19.36 7.59 11.54
N PHE A 30 -19.10 8.50 12.46
CA PHE A 30 -17.83 9.20 12.57
C PHE A 30 -17.33 9.18 14.01
N ILE A 31 -16.03 8.96 14.19
CA ILE A 31 -15.39 8.93 15.50
C ILE A 31 -14.55 10.19 15.64
N SER A 32 -14.88 11.04 16.61
CA SER A 32 -14.18 12.29 16.86
C SER A 32 -14.34 12.74 18.32
N GLU A 33 -13.29 13.36 18.85
CA GLU A 33 -13.30 14.03 20.16
C GLU A 33 -13.80 15.49 20.09
N ALA A 34 -14.04 16.00 18.88
CA ALA A 34 -14.49 17.36 18.66
C ALA A 34 -15.86 17.64 19.32
N GLU A 35 -16.06 18.89 19.72
CA GLU A 35 -17.33 19.31 20.34
C GLU A 35 -18.46 19.34 19.31
N SER A 36 -18.16 19.80 18.09
CA SER A 36 -19.10 19.84 16.98
C SER A 36 -18.61 19.04 15.78
N CYS A 37 -19.47 18.16 15.28
CA CYS A 37 -19.20 17.37 14.08
C CYS A 37 -20.31 17.52 13.06
N GLY A 38 -19.95 17.38 11.77
CA GLY A 38 -20.89 17.46 10.67
C GLY A 38 -20.42 16.72 9.43
N LEU A 39 -21.31 16.57 8.48
CA LEU A 39 -21.05 16.08 7.13
C LEU A 39 -21.08 17.26 6.16
N LEU A 40 -20.00 17.48 5.44
CA LEU A 40 -19.89 18.47 4.38
C LEU A 40 -20.16 17.80 3.04
N LEU A 41 -20.98 18.41 2.20
CA LEU A 41 -21.26 17.92 0.86
C LEU A 41 -20.67 18.87 -0.18
N PHE A 42 -20.04 18.31 -1.20
CA PHE A 42 -19.38 19.05 -2.27
C PHE A 42 -19.89 18.59 -3.63
N LYS A 43 -20.01 19.50 -4.59
CA LYS A 43 -20.09 19.11 -5.99
C LYS A 43 -18.73 18.57 -6.44
N LYS A 44 -18.75 17.62 -7.34
CA LYS A 44 -17.54 17.03 -7.90
C LYS A 44 -16.52 18.09 -8.33
N GLY A 45 -15.33 18.03 -7.72
CA GLY A 45 -14.22 18.95 -7.99
C GLY A 45 -14.39 20.37 -7.40
N SER A 46 -15.43 20.62 -6.58
CA SER A 46 -15.61 21.90 -5.88
C SER A 46 -14.86 21.91 -4.56
N ARG A 47 -14.28 23.04 -4.18
CA ARG A 47 -13.68 23.28 -2.87
C ARG A 47 -14.67 23.94 -1.86
N GLN A 48 -15.83 24.38 -2.34
CA GLN A 48 -16.84 25.00 -1.48
C GLN A 48 -17.97 24.02 -1.23
N PRO A 49 -18.31 23.75 0.04
CA PRO A 49 -19.41 22.87 0.36
C PRO A 49 -20.74 23.47 -0.12
N VAL A 50 -21.59 22.66 -0.71
CA VAL A 50 -22.95 23.03 -1.13
C VAL A 50 -23.96 22.84 0.02
N ALA A 51 -23.62 21.98 0.98
CA ALA A 51 -24.41 21.77 2.18
C ALA A 51 -23.51 21.36 3.35
N ARG A 52 -23.99 21.69 4.56
CA ARG A 52 -23.40 21.30 5.84
C ARG A 52 -24.52 20.69 6.67
N ILE A 53 -24.35 19.44 7.08
CA ILE A 53 -25.33 18.65 7.81
C ILE A 53 -24.72 18.32 9.17
N PRO A 54 -25.14 18.99 10.26
CA PRO A 54 -24.63 18.68 11.60
C PRO A 54 -25.16 17.32 12.07
N PHE A 55 -24.36 16.59 12.86
CA PHE A 55 -24.87 15.42 13.55
C PHE A 55 -25.94 15.81 14.58
N PRO A 56 -27.08 15.09 14.63
CA PRO A 56 -28.11 15.31 15.64
C PRO A 56 -27.52 15.12 17.05
N HIS A 57 -27.99 15.88 18.02
CA HIS A 57 -27.53 15.77 19.41
C HIS A 57 -27.74 14.35 19.97
N GLU A 58 -28.86 13.71 19.62
CA GLU A 58 -29.21 12.33 20.01
C GLU A 58 -28.36 11.29 19.26
N GLY A 59 -27.67 11.69 18.20
CA GLY A 59 -26.76 10.88 17.39
C GLY A 59 -25.33 10.85 17.93
N ARG A 60 -25.14 10.91 19.25
CA ARG A 60 -23.83 10.85 19.88
C ARG A 60 -23.78 9.82 21.01
N MET A 61 -22.72 9.03 21.02
CA MET A 61 -22.40 8.08 22.10
C MET A 61 -20.91 8.14 22.39
N GLY A 62 -20.52 8.88 23.42
CA GLY A 62 -19.11 9.19 23.67
C GLY A 62 -18.49 9.97 22.51
N ASN A 63 -17.45 9.42 21.89
CA ASN A 63 -16.77 9.98 20.72
C ASN A 63 -17.34 9.49 19.40
N VAL A 64 -18.41 8.68 19.42
CA VAL A 64 -19.05 8.15 18.21
C VAL A 64 -20.24 9.03 17.85
N HIS A 65 -20.20 9.62 16.65
CA HIS A 65 -21.26 10.41 16.07
C HIS A 65 -21.94 9.58 14.97
N PHE A 66 -23.26 9.50 14.97
CA PHE A 66 -24.00 8.70 14.00
C PHE A 66 -25.31 9.37 13.57
N MET A 67 -25.66 9.17 12.30
CA MET A 67 -26.93 9.63 11.73
C MET A 67 -27.25 8.85 10.46
N THR A 68 -28.53 8.82 10.11
CA THR A 68 -28.96 8.48 8.74
C THR A 68 -29.33 9.77 8.02
N VAL A 69 -28.74 10.00 6.84
CA VAL A 69 -29.03 11.15 5.99
C VAL A 69 -29.81 10.72 4.75
N LYS A 70 -30.85 11.45 4.42
CA LYS A 70 -31.69 11.27 3.23
C LYS A 70 -31.64 12.51 2.36
N GLY A 71 -31.70 12.33 1.04
CA GLY A 71 -31.63 13.42 0.06
C GLY A 71 -31.06 12.96 -1.28
N GLU A 72 -30.75 13.90 -2.15
CA GLU A 72 -30.12 13.65 -3.45
C GLU A 72 -28.60 13.81 -3.32
N PHE A 73 -27.86 12.71 -3.51
CA PHE A 73 -26.42 12.66 -3.36
C PHE A 73 -25.69 12.36 -4.69
N GLU A 74 -26.43 12.21 -5.78
CA GLU A 74 -25.82 11.91 -7.08
C GLU A 74 -24.87 13.05 -7.52
N GLY A 75 -23.64 12.67 -7.88
CA GLY A 75 -22.61 13.64 -8.28
C GLY A 75 -22.03 14.47 -7.14
N LEU A 76 -22.32 14.10 -5.88
CA LEU A 76 -21.73 14.73 -4.70
C LEU A 76 -20.56 13.90 -4.15
N GLU A 77 -19.66 14.61 -3.50
CA GLU A 77 -18.56 14.12 -2.70
C GLU A 77 -18.78 14.61 -1.26
N TYR A 78 -18.12 13.97 -0.28
CA TYR A 78 -18.23 14.38 1.12
C TYR A 78 -16.90 14.45 1.84
N ALA A 79 -16.87 15.21 2.90
CA ALA A 79 -15.88 15.17 3.96
C ALA A 79 -16.59 15.33 5.31
N PHE A 80 -15.92 15.02 6.39
CA PHE A 80 -16.41 15.36 7.73
C PHE A 80 -15.98 16.76 8.13
N GLU A 81 -16.61 17.28 9.14
CA GLU A 81 -16.28 18.53 9.80
C GLU A 81 -16.06 18.30 11.29
N GLU A 82 -14.96 18.82 11.82
CA GLU A 82 -14.59 18.81 13.24
C GLU A 82 -14.31 20.24 13.66
N ASP A 83 -15.15 20.82 14.54
CA ASP A 83 -15.02 22.18 15.05
C ASP A 83 -14.75 23.23 13.96
N GLY A 84 -15.50 23.12 12.84
CA GLY A 84 -15.40 24.02 11.70
C GLY A 84 -14.24 23.75 10.72
N LYS A 85 -13.45 22.69 10.92
CA LYS A 85 -12.39 22.25 10.03
C LYS A 85 -12.82 21.04 9.23
N GLU A 86 -12.40 20.98 7.97
CA GLU A 86 -12.62 19.82 7.11
C GLU A 86 -11.69 18.67 7.52
N ALA A 87 -12.26 17.46 7.63
CA ALA A 87 -11.58 16.22 7.90
C ALA A 87 -11.97 15.15 6.87
N ALA A 88 -10.99 14.43 6.34
CA ALA A 88 -11.24 13.31 5.47
C ALA A 88 -11.84 12.12 6.23
N ASP A 89 -12.61 11.27 5.55
CA ASP A 89 -13.11 10.03 6.14
C ASP A 89 -12.00 8.97 6.19
N PRO A 90 -11.51 8.57 7.37
CA PRO A 90 -10.48 7.54 7.48
C PRO A 90 -10.97 6.14 7.06
N PHE A 91 -12.28 5.93 6.97
CA PHE A 91 -12.93 4.70 6.52
C PHE A 91 -13.46 4.81 5.07
N GLY A 92 -13.11 5.89 4.37
CA GLY A 92 -13.52 6.13 2.99
C GLY A 92 -13.04 5.03 2.04
N ARG A 93 -13.91 4.64 1.09
CA ARG A 93 -13.67 3.54 0.15
C ARG A 93 -13.14 3.98 -1.22
N GLN A 94 -13.31 5.24 -1.55
CA GLN A 94 -12.82 5.87 -2.78
C GLN A 94 -12.73 7.38 -2.59
N PHE A 95 -11.65 7.98 -3.07
CA PHE A 95 -11.39 9.41 -2.93
C PHE A 95 -11.41 10.11 -4.28
N ALA A 96 -11.99 11.31 -4.28
CA ALA A 96 -12.12 12.14 -5.46
C ALA A 96 -10.78 12.74 -5.89
N GLY A 97 -10.60 12.91 -7.20
CA GLY A 97 -9.39 13.52 -7.76
C GLY A 97 -8.14 12.64 -7.73
N CYS A 98 -8.21 11.42 -7.17
CA CYS A 98 -7.07 10.52 -6.96
C CYS A 98 -6.70 9.64 -8.17
N GLY A 99 -7.45 9.69 -9.28
CA GLY A 99 -7.26 8.80 -10.43
C GLY A 99 -6.02 9.05 -11.28
N ARG A 100 -5.30 10.15 -11.09
CA ARG A 100 -4.10 10.50 -11.88
C ARG A 100 -2.88 10.58 -10.98
N TRP A 101 -1.91 9.72 -11.25
CA TRP A 101 -0.64 9.68 -10.54
C TRP A 101 0.15 10.97 -10.69
N GLY A 102 0.61 11.54 -9.57
CA GLY A 102 1.49 12.71 -9.54
C GLY A 102 0.81 14.02 -9.94
N HIS A 103 -0.52 14.11 -9.86
CA HIS A 103 -1.23 15.32 -10.26
C HIS A 103 -1.17 16.40 -9.15
N LYS A 104 -0.56 17.55 -9.46
CA LYS A 104 -0.26 18.64 -8.50
C LYS A 104 -1.49 19.23 -7.78
N GLU A 105 -2.67 19.22 -8.40
CA GLU A 105 -3.89 19.79 -7.80
C GLU A 105 -4.34 19.06 -6.54
N ARG A 106 -3.81 17.87 -6.28
CA ARG A 106 -4.11 17.03 -5.14
C ARG A 106 -3.54 17.55 -3.81
N GLY A 107 -2.41 18.27 -3.84
CA GLY A 107 -1.71 18.77 -2.65
C GLY A 107 -2.27 20.06 -2.05
N THR A 108 -3.28 20.71 -2.67
CA THR A 108 -3.70 22.08 -2.33
C THR A 108 -5.16 22.19 -1.86
N GLY A 109 -5.92 21.11 -1.77
CA GLY A 109 -7.34 21.09 -1.35
C GLY A 109 -7.63 19.92 -0.42
N GLY A 110 -8.76 19.96 0.28
CA GLY A 110 -9.26 18.86 1.09
C GLY A 110 -9.43 17.58 0.25
N ILE A 111 -9.31 16.44 0.90
CA ILE A 111 -9.53 15.14 0.26
C ILE A 111 -10.99 14.73 0.50
N HIS A 112 -11.80 14.77 -0.56
CA HIS A 112 -13.19 14.37 -0.48
C HIS A 112 -13.37 12.89 -0.80
N THR A 113 -14.31 12.28 -0.10
CA THR A 113 -14.67 10.89 -0.27
C THR A 113 -15.87 10.78 -1.23
N VAL A 114 -15.86 9.76 -2.07
CA VAL A 114 -16.98 9.45 -2.98
C VAL A 114 -18.01 8.62 -2.23
N PHE A 115 -19.30 8.99 -2.32
CA PHE A 115 -20.36 8.18 -1.73
C PHE A 115 -20.36 6.75 -2.29
N PRO A 116 -20.55 5.72 -1.45
CA PRO A 116 -20.65 4.34 -1.92
C PRO A 116 -21.88 4.18 -2.83
N LYS A 117 -21.70 3.45 -3.92
CA LYS A 117 -22.82 3.15 -4.84
C LYS A 117 -23.76 2.13 -4.21
N LYS A 118 -25.06 2.37 -4.31
CA LYS A 118 -26.10 1.42 -3.89
C LYS A 118 -26.09 0.18 -4.77
N GLY A 119 -26.18 -1.02 -4.18
CA GLY A 119 -26.29 -2.29 -4.92
C GLY A 119 -25.09 -2.62 -5.79
N ALA A 120 -23.92 -2.11 -5.47
CA ALA A 120 -22.68 -2.36 -6.21
C ALA A 120 -21.89 -3.54 -5.63
N ASP A 121 -22.55 -4.59 -5.15
CA ASP A 121 -21.87 -5.79 -4.68
C ASP A 121 -21.13 -6.45 -5.85
N PHE A 122 -19.87 -6.79 -5.60
CA PHE A 122 -19.05 -7.50 -6.58
C PHE A 122 -19.43 -8.99 -6.55
N ASP A 123 -19.70 -9.55 -7.71
CA ASP A 123 -19.99 -10.97 -7.82
C ASP A 123 -18.69 -11.79 -7.83
N TRP A 124 -18.40 -12.40 -6.70
CA TRP A 124 -17.25 -13.29 -6.55
C TRP A 124 -17.46 -14.66 -7.22
N GLU A 125 -18.73 -15.01 -7.59
CA GLU A 125 -19.10 -16.30 -8.20
C GLU A 125 -18.56 -17.50 -7.38
N ASP A 126 -17.66 -18.30 -7.99
CA ASP A 126 -17.03 -19.46 -7.40
C ASP A 126 -15.58 -19.21 -6.92
N ASP A 127 -15.24 -17.95 -6.61
CA ASP A 127 -13.93 -17.59 -6.09
C ASP A 127 -13.54 -18.43 -4.89
N ARG A 128 -12.31 -18.93 -4.88
CA ARG A 128 -11.73 -19.73 -3.81
C ARG A 128 -10.29 -19.36 -3.60
N LEU A 129 -9.92 -19.17 -2.34
CA LEU A 129 -8.54 -18.96 -1.96
C LEU A 129 -7.68 -20.15 -2.41
N PRO A 130 -6.55 -19.96 -3.08
CA PRO A 130 -5.65 -21.04 -3.51
C PRO A 130 -5.10 -21.88 -2.35
N ALA A 131 -4.95 -21.27 -1.16
CA ALA A 131 -4.48 -21.88 0.08
C ALA A 131 -3.14 -22.63 -0.09
N VAL A 132 -2.17 -21.99 -0.75
CA VAL A 132 -0.84 -22.56 -0.99
C VAL A 132 -0.14 -22.79 0.35
N PRO A 133 0.35 -24.02 0.65
CA PRO A 133 1.13 -24.24 1.87
C PRO A 133 2.37 -23.36 1.93
N ALA A 134 2.76 -22.90 3.13
CA ALA A 134 3.85 -21.96 3.29
C ALA A 134 5.18 -22.43 2.65
N GLN A 135 5.47 -23.74 2.73
CA GLN A 135 6.68 -24.33 2.13
C GLN A 135 6.64 -24.41 0.60
N ASP A 136 5.47 -24.25 -0.02
CA ASP A 136 5.28 -24.29 -1.47
C ASP A 136 5.15 -22.89 -2.09
N CYS A 137 5.26 -21.85 -1.26
CA CYS A 137 5.17 -20.47 -1.71
C CYS A 137 6.44 -20.07 -2.49
N ILE A 138 6.27 -19.76 -3.76
CA ILE A 138 7.26 -19.05 -4.60
C ILE A 138 6.74 -17.64 -4.79
N ILE A 139 7.38 -16.69 -4.08
CA ILE A 139 6.89 -15.33 -3.94
C ILE A 139 7.55 -14.42 -4.99
N TYR A 140 6.73 -13.64 -5.69
CA TYR A 140 7.18 -12.56 -6.55
C TYR A 140 6.63 -11.23 -6.07
N LYS A 141 7.51 -10.36 -5.60
CA LYS A 141 7.13 -9.03 -5.10
C LYS A 141 7.08 -8.02 -6.23
N ILE A 142 5.98 -7.26 -6.32
CA ILE A 142 5.79 -6.22 -7.33
C ILE A 142 5.36 -4.89 -6.71
N HIS A 143 5.74 -3.81 -7.36
CA HIS A 143 5.08 -2.52 -7.19
C HIS A 143 3.91 -2.44 -8.18
N PRO A 144 2.65 -2.14 -7.76
CA PRO A 144 1.46 -2.20 -8.62
C PRO A 144 1.64 -1.42 -9.92
N ARG A 145 2.17 -0.20 -9.82
CA ARG A 145 2.43 0.65 -10.98
C ARG A 145 3.71 0.25 -11.71
N GLY A 146 4.80 -0.02 -11.00
CA GLY A 146 6.13 -0.27 -11.59
C GLY A 146 6.16 -1.53 -12.47
N PHE A 147 5.43 -2.56 -12.08
CA PHE A 147 5.45 -3.86 -12.75
C PHE A 147 5.13 -3.81 -14.25
N THR A 148 4.18 -2.95 -14.64
CA THR A 148 3.74 -2.89 -16.03
C THR A 148 3.84 -1.52 -16.69
N LYS A 149 4.31 -0.48 -15.98
CA LYS A 149 4.28 0.91 -16.48
C LYS A 149 5.14 1.13 -17.72
N HIS A 150 6.32 0.51 -17.76
CA HIS A 150 7.24 0.69 -18.89
C HIS A 150 6.71 0.05 -20.18
N ALA A 151 7.06 0.62 -21.33
CA ALA A 151 6.61 0.16 -22.63
C ALA A 151 7.02 -1.28 -22.94
N SER A 152 8.14 -1.77 -22.38
CA SER A 152 8.60 -3.14 -22.51
C SER A 152 7.65 -4.20 -21.93
N SER A 153 6.65 -3.77 -21.13
CA SER A 153 5.59 -4.67 -20.68
C SER A 153 4.75 -5.25 -21.83
N GLY A 154 4.76 -4.60 -23.00
CA GLY A 154 3.98 -4.99 -24.16
C GLY A 154 2.49 -4.66 -24.05
N LEU A 155 2.05 -4.04 -22.96
CA LEU A 155 0.64 -3.71 -22.73
C LEU A 155 0.24 -2.40 -23.42
N SER A 156 -1.06 -2.21 -23.64
CA SER A 156 -1.62 -0.95 -24.10
C SER A 156 -1.44 0.16 -23.06
N PRO A 157 -1.25 1.43 -23.46
CA PRO A 157 -0.91 2.53 -22.55
C PRO A 157 -1.86 2.71 -21.36
N GLU A 158 -3.16 2.47 -21.57
CA GLU A 158 -4.23 2.61 -20.57
C GLU A 158 -4.17 1.53 -19.49
N LYS A 159 -3.64 0.33 -19.80
CA LYS A 159 -3.48 -0.77 -18.84
C LYS A 159 -2.15 -0.75 -18.09
N ARG A 160 -1.17 0.03 -18.58
CA ARG A 160 0.17 0.07 -17.97
C ARG A 160 0.16 0.73 -16.59
N GLY A 161 0.68 0.02 -15.60
CA GLY A 161 0.78 0.50 -14.23
C GLY A 161 -0.56 0.50 -13.49
N THR A 162 -1.45 -0.43 -13.84
CA THR A 162 -2.77 -0.60 -13.24
C THR A 162 -2.99 -2.05 -12.78
N PHE A 163 -4.03 -2.28 -11.97
CA PHE A 163 -4.46 -3.62 -11.57
C PHE A 163 -4.84 -4.48 -12.78
N GLU A 164 -5.47 -3.89 -13.80
CA GLU A 164 -5.76 -4.57 -15.06
C GLU A 164 -4.47 -5.01 -15.77
N GLY A 165 -3.40 -4.21 -15.68
CA GLY A 165 -2.08 -4.58 -16.19
C GLY A 165 -1.47 -5.80 -15.48
N VAL A 166 -1.77 -6.00 -14.21
CA VAL A 166 -1.36 -7.21 -13.46
C VAL A 166 -2.10 -8.44 -14.00
N ILE A 167 -3.42 -8.32 -14.24
CA ILE A 167 -4.22 -9.41 -14.82
C ILE A 167 -3.60 -9.89 -16.14
N GLU A 168 -3.22 -8.98 -17.03
CA GLU A 168 -2.59 -9.30 -18.32
C GLU A 168 -1.23 -10.03 -18.18
N LYS A 169 -0.62 -9.98 -16.98
CA LYS A 169 0.67 -10.65 -16.69
C LYS A 169 0.53 -11.97 -15.94
N ILE A 170 -0.67 -12.44 -15.65
CA ILE A 170 -0.89 -13.72 -14.94
C ILE A 170 -0.23 -14.89 -15.65
N SER A 171 -0.35 -14.96 -16.99
CA SER A 171 0.29 -16.03 -17.78
C SER A 171 1.81 -16.04 -17.61
N TYR A 172 2.44 -14.86 -17.58
CA TYR A 172 3.88 -14.70 -17.32
C TYR A 172 4.25 -15.18 -15.91
N LEU A 173 3.47 -14.81 -14.90
CA LEU A 173 3.71 -15.26 -13.52
C LEU A 173 3.60 -16.79 -13.40
N LYS A 174 2.61 -17.39 -14.05
CA LYS A 174 2.46 -18.86 -14.11
C LYS A 174 3.64 -19.54 -14.79
N GLU A 175 4.13 -19.00 -15.90
CA GLU A 175 5.30 -19.53 -16.63
C GLU A 175 6.57 -19.50 -15.74
N LEU A 176 6.70 -18.48 -14.88
CA LEU A 176 7.77 -18.40 -13.89
C LEU A 176 7.59 -19.38 -12.72
N GLY A 177 6.44 -20.03 -12.59
CA GLY A 177 6.14 -20.93 -11.45
C GLY A 177 5.78 -20.18 -10.16
N ILE A 178 5.34 -18.92 -10.27
CA ILE A 178 4.95 -18.11 -9.10
C ILE A 178 3.63 -18.66 -8.53
N THR A 179 3.60 -18.87 -7.23
CA THR A 179 2.41 -19.32 -6.48
C THR A 179 1.82 -18.24 -5.61
N THR A 180 2.60 -17.21 -5.28
CA THR A 180 2.16 -16.10 -4.42
C THR A 180 2.70 -14.78 -4.96
N LEU A 181 1.80 -13.86 -5.28
CA LEU A 181 2.14 -12.49 -5.67
C LEU A 181 2.13 -11.61 -4.42
N GLU A 182 3.25 -10.98 -4.10
CA GLU A 182 3.31 -9.95 -3.08
C GLU A 182 3.22 -8.58 -3.73
N MET A 183 2.26 -7.77 -3.31
CA MET A 183 2.02 -6.44 -3.85
C MET A 183 2.35 -5.36 -2.83
N MET A 184 3.28 -4.48 -3.18
CA MET A 184 3.59 -3.28 -2.40
C MET A 184 2.33 -2.43 -2.21
N PRO A 185 2.29 -1.46 -1.25
CA PRO A 185 1.06 -0.87 -0.76
C PRO A 185 0.05 -0.50 -1.85
N PRO A 186 -1.08 -1.21 -1.95
CA PRO A 186 -2.12 -0.92 -2.94
C PRO A 186 -3.17 0.07 -2.42
N VAL A 187 -3.04 0.52 -1.18
CA VAL A 187 -3.97 1.45 -0.51
C VAL A 187 -3.86 2.86 -1.07
N GLU A 188 -4.89 3.67 -0.88
CA GLU A 188 -4.85 5.09 -1.29
C GLU A 188 -3.95 5.89 -0.35
N PHE A 189 -3.02 6.65 -0.91
CA PHE A 189 -2.13 7.56 -0.19
C PHE A 189 -1.83 8.80 -1.04
N ASN A 190 -1.35 9.86 -0.40
CA ASN A 190 -0.88 11.04 -1.11
C ASN A 190 0.55 10.80 -1.61
N GLU A 191 0.70 10.66 -2.92
CA GLU A 191 2.02 10.49 -3.54
C GLU A 191 2.79 11.79 -3.74
N ILE A 192 2.19 12.95 -3.49
CA ILE A 192 2.84 14.25 -3.65
C ILE A 192 3.55 14.63 -2.35
N ILE A 193 4.86 14.71 -2.40
CA ILE A 193 5.67 15.25 -1.30
C ILE A 193 5.79 16.75 -1.50
N LEU A 194 5.10 17.51 -0.65
CA LEU A 194 5.28 18.96 -0.60
C LEU A 194 6.59 19.26 0.14
N PRO A 195 7.40 20.23 -0.33
CA PRO A 195 8.56 20.67 0.44
C PRO A 195 8.07 21.17 1.80
N GLU A 196 8.67 20.65 2.88
CA GLU A 196 8.47 21.22 4.21
C GLU A 196 8.81 22.72 4.14
N LYS A 197 7.92 23.57 4.67
CA LYS A 197 8.27 24.98 4.89
C LYS A 197 9.45 24.94 5.85
N SER A 198 10.64 25.20 5.37
CA SER A 198 11.82 25.33 6.21
C SER A 198 11.56 26.49 7.17
N GLU A 199 11.22 26.17 8.44
CA GLU A 199 11.34 27.14 9.52
C GLU A 199 12.82 27.47 9.64
N ILE A 200 13.22 28.60 9.07
CA ILE A 200 14.55 29.15 9.28
C ILE A 200 14.59 29.63 10.73
N PHE A 201 14.98 28.75 11.63
CA PHE A 201 15.32 29.08 12.99
C PHE A 201 16.55 29.99 12.96
N GLY A 202 16.37 31.29 13.28
CA GLY A 202 17.51 32.15 13.59
C GLY A 202 17.54 33.54 12.97
N LEU A 203 16.41 34.20 12.66
CA LEU A 203 16.42 35.64 12.42
C LEU A 203 15.83 36.39 13.62
N PRO A 204 16.47 37.49 14.09
CA PRO A 204 15.95 38.29 15.19
C PRO A 204 14.58 38.89 14.84
N GLN A 205 13.67 38.91 15.83
CA GLN A 205 12.38 39.59 15.75
C GLN A 205 12.60 41.08 15.41
N GLY A 206 12.35 41.48 14.15
CA GLY A 206 12.47 42.87 13.74
C GLY A 206 12.28 43.11 12.24
N MET A 207 12.32 42.12 11.41
CA MET A 207 12.09 42.27 9.96
C MET A 207 10.94 41.38 9.45
N ARG A 208 9.72 41.77 9.79
CA ARG A 208 8.55 41.27 9.04
C ARG A 208 8.51 41.99 7.72
N ARG A 209 9.04 41.40 6.67
CA ARG A 209 8.56 41.66 5.31
C ARG A 209 7.20 41.02 5.18
N GLU A 210 6.24 41.79 4.64
CA GLU A 210 4.92 41.26 4.24
C GLU A 210 5.11 39.97 3.46
N GLU A 211 4.57 38.87 4.01
CA GLU A 211 4.54 37.58 3.37
C GLU A 211 3.67 37.69 2.11
N GLN A 212 4.30 37.96 0.97
CA GLN A 212 3.73 37.54 -0.29
C GLN A 212 3.75 36.02 -0.23
N GLU A 213 2.56 35.41 -0.22
CA GLU A 213 2.39 33.99 -0.52
C GLU A 213 3.06 33.70 -1.85
N GLU A 214 4.33 33.31 -1.84
CA GLU A 214 4.99 32.74 -3.00
C GLU A 214 4.31 31.39 -3.28
N ARG A 215 3.34 31.45 -4.19
CA ARG A 215 2.85 30.23 -4.84
C ARG A 215 4.08 29.53 -5.42
N PRO A 216 4.33 28.23 -5.12
CA PRO A 216 5.45 27.52 -5.69
C PRO A 216 5.40 27.70 -7.21
N SER A 217 6.50 28.14 -7.79
CA SER A 217 6.60 28.38 -9.23
C SER A 217 6.26 27.06 -9.94
N HIS A 218 5.49 27.13 -11.03
CA HIS A 218 5.04 25.97 -11.81
C HIS A 218 6.18 25.12 -12.42
N THR A 219 7.44 25.43 -12.14
CA THR A 219 8.65 24.89 -12.77
C THR A 219 9.44 23.92 -11.90
N GLU A 220 9.18 23.81 -10.59
CA GLU A 220 9.90 22.84 -9.76
C GLU A 220 9.34 21.43 -9.95
N PRO A 221 10.23 20.43 -10.15
CA PRO A 221 9.79 19.04 -10.24
C PRO A 221 9.15 18.63 -8.90
N VAL A 222 7.96 18.04 -8.98
CA VAL A 222 7.27 17.50 -7.80
C VAL A 222 7.97 16.22 -7.38
N LYS A 223 8.46 16.16 -6.12
CA LYS A 223 8.95 14.93 -5.54
C LYS A 223 7.75 14.02 -5.25
N LEU A 224 7.86 12.75 -5.63
CA LEU A 224 6.79 11.77 -5.46
C LEU A 224 7.22 10.67 -4.49
N ASN A 225 6.35 10.35 -3.54
CA ASN A 225 6.42 9.10 -2.79
C ASN A 225 5.98 7.97 -3.74
N TYR A 226 6.97 7.32 -4.34
CA TYR A 226 6.72 6.24 -5.29
C TYR A 226 6.27 4.95 -4.60
N TRP A 227 6.85 4.67 -3.42
CA TRP A 227 6.74 3.38 -2.75
C TRP A 227 5.46 3.20 -1.93
N GLY A 228 4.87 4.30 -1.43
CA GLY A 228 3.65 4.25 -0.63
C GLY A 228 3.87 3.90 0.85
N TYR A 229 5.12 3.91 1.34
CA TYR A 229 5.40 3.73 2.76
C TYR A 229 5.15 5.04 3.52
N CYS A 230 3.90 5.33 3.73
CA CYS A 230 3.40 6.47 4.51
C CYS A 230 1.98 6.18 4.99
N SER A 231 1.50 6.94 5.97
CA SER A 231 0.10 6.90 6.38
C SER A 231 -0.83 7.15 5.19
N GLY A 232 -1.92 6.40 5.10
CA GLY A 232 -2.83 6.42 3.96
C GLY A 232 -4.29 6.21 4.35
N PHE A 233 -5.13 6.08 3.33
CA PHE A 233 -6.53 5.73 3.47
C PHE A 233 -6.69 4.22 3.24
N TYR A 234 -6.53 3.48 4.32
CA TYR A 234 -6.35 2.02 4.28
C TYR A 234 -7.57 1.23 3.81
N PHE A 235 -8.76 1.83 3.76
CA PHE A 235 -9.99 1.18 3.30
C PHE A 235 -10.27 1.40 1.81
N ALA A 236 -9.35 2.00 1.07
CA ALA A 236 -9.51 2.29 -0.35
C ALA A 236 -8.33 1.75 -1.17
N PRO A 237 -8.55 0.98 -2.24
CA PRO A 237 -7.51 0.72 -3.23
C PRO A 237 -7.12 2.01 -3.94
N LYS A 238 -5.83 2.15 -4.26
CA LYS A 238 -5.29 3.38 -4.86
C LYS A 238 -5.90 3.65 -6.23
N ALA A 239 -6.61 4.76 -6.33
CA ALA A 239 -7.35 5.12 -7.53
C ALA A 239 -6.45 5.33 -8.77
N SER A 240 -5.21 5.78 -8.59
CA SER A 240 -4.25 5.97 -9.70
C SER A 240 -3.62 4.66 -10.21
N TYR A 241 -3.90 3.52 -9.56
CA TYR A 241 -3.55 2.19 -10.06
C TYR A 241 -4.73 1.50 -10.78
N CYS A 242 -5.78 2.25 -11.10
CA CYS A 242 -6.96 1.75 -11.76
C CYS A 242 -7.10 2.34 -13.16
N SER A 243 -7.49 1.52 -14.14
CA SER A 243 -7.75 1.91 -15.53
C SER A 243 -9.21 2.27 -15.78
N SER A 244 -10.13 1.66 -15.04
CA SER A 244 -11.59 1.73 -15.29
C SER A 244 -12.32 2.85 -14.56
N GLY A 245 -11.64 3.58 -13.64
CA GLY A 245 -12.27 4.58 -12.77
C GLY A 245 -13.06 3.99 -11.58
N ASN A 246 -13.08 2.66 -11.43
CA ASN A 246 -13.62 1.97 -10.27
C ASN A 246 -12.51 1.09 -9.65
N PRO A 247 -11.67 1.64 -8.77
CA PRO A 247 -10.51 0.93 -8.22
C PRO A 247 -10.91 -0.31 -7.41
N SER A 248 -12.01 -0.25 -6.68
CA SER A 248 -12.49 -1.40 -5.90
C SER A 248 -12.86 -2.58 -6.79
N ALA A 249 -13.66 -2.37 -7.82
CA ALA A 249 -14.06 -3.44 -8.73
C ALA A 249 -12.88 -3.99 -9.55
N GLU A 250 -11.94 -3.12 -9.95
CA GLU A 250 -10.75 -3.57 -10.71
C GLU A 250 -9.82 -4.39 -9.83
N PHE A 251 -9.60 -3.99 -8.58
CA PHE A 251 -8.82 -4.76 -7.62
C PHE A 251 -9.45 -6.14 -7.36
N LYS A 252 -10.77 -6.21 -7.11
CA LYS A 252 -11.50 -7.48 -6.93
C LYS A 252 -11.39 -8.40 -8.15
N ARG A 253 -11.50 -7.85 -9.37
CA ARG A 253 -11.29 -8.64 -10.61
C ARG A 253 -9.87 -9.20 -10.68
N MET A 254 -8.87 -8.42 -10.28
CA MET A 254 -7.47 -8.88 -10.24
C MET A 254 -7.30 -10.04 -9.26
N VAL A 255 -7.81 -9.92 -8.05
CA VAL A 255 -7.76 -11.00 -7.04
C VAL A 255 -8.43 -12.26 -7.58
N LYS A 256 -9.66 -12.15 -8.05
CA LYS A 256 -10.39 -13.28 -8.65
C LYS A 256 -9.62 -13.96 -9.80
N ALA A 257 -8.99 -13.17 -10.68
CA ALA A 257 -8.20 -13.70 -11.78
C ALA A 257 -6.92 -14.41 -11.30
N LEU A 258 -6.26 -13.90 -10.25
CA LEU A 258 -5.11 -14.55 -9.63
C LEU A 258 -5.52 -15.88 -8.98
N HIS A 259 -6.61 -15.93 -8.23
CA HIS A 259 -7.14 -17.15 -7.59
C HIS A 259 -7.49 -18.22 -8.64
N HIS A 260 -8.18 -17.84 -9.71
CA HIS A 260 -8.47 -18.78 -10.83
C HIS A 260 -7.19 -19.31 -11.49
N ALA A 261 -6.09 -18.59 -11.42
CA ALA A 261 -4.79 -19.03 -11.90
C ALA A 261 -4.01 -19.88 -10.87
N GLY A 262 -4.52 -20.04 -9.64
CA GLY A 262 -3.87 -20.72 -8.53
C GLY A 262 -2.76 -19.88 -7.90
N ILE A 263 -2.84 -18.55 -8.00
CA ILE A 263 -1.87 -17.60 -7.43
C ILE A 263 -2.52 -16.85 -6.28
N GLU A 264 -1.92 -16.89 -5.11
CA GLU A 264 -2.31 -16.08 -3.95
C GLU A 264 -1.92 -14.61 -4.12
N LEU A 265 -2.65 -13.72 -3.45
CA LEU A 265 -2.28 -12.32 -3.32
C LEU A 265 -2.00 -11.96 -1.86
N VAL A 266 -0.79 -11.55 -1.56
CA VAL A 266 -0.39 -10.92 -0.29
C VAL A 266 -0.15 -9.44 -0.55
N ILE A 267 -0.72 -8.56 0.26
CA ILE A 267 -0.53 -7.11 0.13
C ILE A 267 0.33 -6.54 1.24
N GLU A 268 1.16 -5.56 0.93
CA GLU A 268 1.84 -4.78 1.96
C GLU A 268 0.94 -3.70 2.54
N LEU A 269 0.98 -3.57 3.86
CA LEU A 269 0.36 -2.49 4.61
C LEU A 269 1.41 -1.86 5.51
N TYR A 270 1.67 -0.57 5.32
CA TYR A 270 2.60 0.19 6.14
C TYR A 270 1.84 0.94 7.23
N PHE A 271 2.29 0.80 8.48
CA PHE A 271 1.81 1.54 9.63
C PHE A 271 2.99 2.18 10.36
N ASP A 272 2.92 3.47 10.64
CA ASP A 272 4.02 4.22 11.29
C ASP A 272 4.01 4.10 12.82
N GLY A 273 2.95 3.53 13.39
CA GLY A 273 2.77 3.33 14.83
C GLY A 273 1.90 4.40 15.49
N SER A 274 1.40 5.35 14.75
CA SER A 274 0.38 6.29 15.25
C SER A 274 -1.02 5.69 15.25
N GLU A 275 -1.23 4.63 14.46
CA GLU A 275 -2.52 3.95 14.34
C GLU A 275 -2.81 3.08 15.57
N ALA A 276 -4.04 3.16 16.08
CA ALA A 276 -4.48 2.30 17.17
C ALA A 276 -4.49 0.82 16.74
N PRO A 277 -4.07 -0.15 17.59
CA PRO A 277 -4.07 -1.56 17.24
C PRO A 277 -5.42 -2.11 16.75
N GLY A 278 -6.53 -1.61 17.30
CA GLY A 278 -7.89 -1.97 16.84
C GLY A 278 -8.19 -1.49 15.44
N TYR A 279 -7.69 -0.30 15.04
CA TYR A 279 -7.81 0.20 13.68
C TYR A 279 -7.03 -0.66 12.68
N VAL A 280 -5.79 -1.05 13.04
CA VAL A 280 -4.99 -1.98 12.22
C VAL A 280 -5.72 -3.31 12.02
N LEU A 281 -6.33 -3.85 13.08
CA LEU A 281 -7.15 -5.06 12.99
C LEU A 281 -8.33 -4.89 12.02
N ASP A 282 -9.05 -3.78 12.11
CA ASP A 282 -10.18 -3.49 11.21
C ASP A 282 -9.72 -3.37 9.75
N VAL A 283 -8.57 -2.74 9.49
CA VAL A 283 -7.97 -2.67 8.15
C VAL A 283 -7.66 -4.07 7.61
N VAL A 284 -6.99 -4.90 8.38
CA VAL A 284 -6.61 -6.27 7.93
C VAL A 284 -7.86 -7.13 7.69
N ARG A 285 -8.84 -7.09 8.59
CA ARG A 285 -10.14 -7.76 8.40
C ARG A 285 -10.83 -7.30 7.12
N PHE A 286 -10.81 -5.99 6.88
CA PHE A 286 -11.42 -5.42 5.70
C PHE A 286 -10.80 -5.95 4.41
N TRP A 287 -9.48 -5.98 4.29
CA TRP A 287 -8.82 -6.50 3.09
C TRP A 287 -9.05 -8.02 2.94
N ALA A 288 -9.05 -8.76 4.03
CA ALA A 288 -9.34 -10.20 3.99
C ALA A 288 -10.78 -10.50 3.57
N MET A 289 -11.76 -9.77 4.12
CA MET A 289 -13.19 -10.08 3.93
C MET A 289 -13.80 -9.42 2.70
N GLU A 290 -13.35 -8.20 2.34
CA GLU A 290 -13.90 -7.44 1.23
C GLU A 290 -13.16 -7.71 -0.09
N TYR A 291 -11.85 -7.95 -0.01
CA TYR A 291 -11.00 -8.14 -1.19
C TYR A 291 -10.43 -9.55 -1.34
N HIS A 292 -10.73 -10.45 -0.42
CA HIS A 292 -10.29 -11.84 -0.43
C HIS A 292 -8.77 -12.00 -0.57
N VAL A 293 -7.98 -11.08 -0.01
CA VAL A 293 -6.52 -11.25 -0.02
C VAL A 293 -6.11 -12.47 0.83
N ASP A 294 -5.09 -13.22 0.39
CA ASP A 294 -4.62 -14.43 1.05
C ASP A 294 -3.67 -14.14 2.22
N GLY A 295 -3.13 -12.93 2.25
CA GLY A 295 -2.23 -12.51 3.31
C GLY A 295 -1.94 -11.01 3.32
N VAL A 296 -1.29 -10.59 4.40
CA VAL A 296 -0.75 -9.24 4.54
C VAL A 296 0.71 -9.30 4.98
N HIS A 297 1.54 -8.44 4.39
CA HIS A 297 2.87 -8.14 4.87
C HIS A 297 2.82 -6.81 5.61
N LEU A 298 3.04 -6.83 6.91
CA LEU A 298 2.98 -5.66 7.78
C LEU A 298 4.37 -5.03 7.87
N VAL A 299 4.48 -3.80 7.40
CA VAL A 299 5.71 -3.00 7.40
C VAL A 299 5.57 -1.90 8.44
N GLY A 300 6.56 -1.77 9.32
CA GLY A 300 6.52 -0.85 10.46
C GLY A 300 5.80 -1.43 11.66
N PHE A 301 4.75 -0.76 12.16
CA PHE A 301 4.02 -1.23 13.33
C PHE A 301 3.09 -2.41 13.01
N ALA A 302 3.17 -3.47 13.81
CA ALA A 302 2.34 -4.65 13.66
C ALA A 302 1.88 -5.19 15.03
N PRO A 303 0.58 -5.11 15.37
CA PRO A 303 0.02 -5.71 16.58
C PRO A 303 -0.19 -7.24 16.37
N LEU A 304 0.91 -7.99 16.18
CA LEU A 304 0.90 -9.38 15.73
C LEU A 304 0.00 -10.29 16.58
N SER A 305 0.11 -10.22 17.92
CA SER A 305 -0.69 -11.06 18.80
C SER A 305 -2.19 -10.86 18.59
N LEU A 306 -2.62 -9.59 18.41
CA LEU A 306 -4.02 -9.27 18.16
C LEU A 306 -4.51 -9.84 16.82
N LEU A 307 -3.68 -9.74 15.77
CA LEU A 307 -4.01 -10.27 14.44
C LEU A 307 -3.97 -11.80 14.40
N ALA A 308 -3.02 -12.42 15.10
CA ALA A 308 -2.84 -13.87 15.13
C ALA A 308 -4.00 -14.58 15.82
N GLU A 309 -4.55 -13.99 16.89
CA GLU A 309 -5.64 -14.54 17.67
C GLU A 309 -7.02 -14.27 17.06
N ASP A 310 -7.12 -13.41 16.07
CA ASP A 310 -8.39 -13.03 15.47
C ASP A 310 -9.03 -14.18 14.68
N PRO A 311 -10.29 -14.58 15.00
CA PRO A 311 -10.93 -15.73 14.36
C PRO A 311 -11.24 -15.50 12.86
N TYR A 312 -11.43 -14.24 12.41
CA TYR A 312 -11.64 -13.93 10.99
C TYR A 312 -10.35 -14.07 10.17
N LEU A 313 -9.19 -13.92 10.83
CA LEU A 313 -7.88 -13.92 10.18
C LEU A 313 -7.14 -15.24 10.33
N LYS A 314 -7.80 -16.30 10.85
CA LYS A 314 -7.15 -17.57 11.21
C LYS A 314 -6.41 -18.24 10.05
N ASN A 315 -6.88 -18.06 8.81
CA ASN A 315 -6.28 -18.64 7.62
C ASN A 315 -5.43 -17.63 6.81
N LEU A 316 -5.41 -16.36 7.24
CA LEU A 316 -4.67 -15.31 6.57
C LEU A 316 -3.17 -15.46 6.82
N LYS A 317 -2.35 -15.35 5.80
CA LYS A 317 -0.89 -15.26 5.94
C LYS A 317 -0.50 -13.92 6.54
N LEU A 318 0.32 -13.94 7.57
CA LEU A 318 0.84 -12.75 8.24
C LEU A 318 2.36 -12.73 8.08
N TRP A 319 2.88 -11.76 7.35
CA TRP A 319 4.30 -11.61 7.07
C TRP A 319 4.83 -10.31 7.68
N GLY A 320 6.08 -10.33 8.12
CA GLY A 320 6.72 -9.16 8.69
C GLY A 320 8.22 -9.32 8.89
N GLU A 321 8.85 -8.30 9.45
CA GLU A 321 10.27 -8.27 9.75
C GLU A 321 10.51 -8.28 11.27
N GLY A 322 11.55 -9.00 11.72
CA GLY A 322 11.95 -9.03 13.13
C GLY A 322 11.02 -9.82 14.06
N TRP A 323 10.12 -10.63 13.52
CA TRP A 323 9.24 -11.50 14.30
C TRP A 323 10.00 -12.75 14.72
N LYS A 324 9.91 -13.09 16.01
CA LYS A 324 10.66 -14.21 16.59
C LYS A 324 9.77 -15.36 17.03
N GLU A 325 8.48 -15.12 17.10
CA GLU A 325 7.49 -16.06 17.60
C GLU A 325 6.25 -16.06 16.72
N GLY A 326 5.67 -17.22 16.49
CA GLY A 326 4.44 -17.44 15.76
C GLY A 326 3.73 -18.68 16.30
N ASP A 327 2.47 -18.84 15.96
CA ASP A 327 1.64 -20.00 16.35
C ASP A 327 1.58 -21.06 15.24
N SER A 328 2.00 -20.70 14.05
CA SER A 328 1.96 -21.57 12.86
C SER A 328 2.79 -20.97 11.72
N ARG A 329 3.03 -21.78 10.68
CA ARG A 329 3.78 -21.34 9.49
C ARG A 329 3.07 -20.33 8.60
N ARG A 330 1.83 -19.94 8.90
CA ARG A 330 1.16 -18.80 8.26
C ARG A 330 1.75 -17.46 8.68
N ILE A 331 2.38 -17.42 9.88
CA ILE A 331 3.14 -16.29 10.38
C ILE A 331 4.58 -16.46 9.90
N CYS A 332 5.07 -15.55 9.06
CA CYS A 332 6.38 -15.66 8.46
C CYS A 332 7.24 -14.43 8.74
N GLU A 333 8.52 -14.67 8.99
CA GLU A 333 9.55 -13.64 9.10
C GLU A 333 10.32 -13.52 7.78
N TYR A 334 10.53 -12.29 7.33
CA TYR A 334 11.48 -11.98 6.25
C TYR A 334 12.92 -12.14 6.74
N ASN A 335 13.66 -13.07 6.12
CA ASN A 335 15.01 -13.45 6.55
C ASN A 335 16.08 -12.60 5.86
N SER A 336 16.30 -11.39 6.37
CA SER A 336 17.39 -10.52 5.89
C SER A 336 18.78 -11.14 6.13
N GLY A 337 18.94 -11.94 7.17
CA GLY A 337 20.18 -12.69 7.44
C GLY A 337 20.53 -13.67 6.32
N PHE A 338 19.55 -14.36 5.76
CA PHE A 338 19.75 -15.23 4.60
C PHE A 338 20.30 -14.45 3.41
N MET A 339 19.69 -13.32 3.06
CA MET A 339 20.14 -12.48 1.94
C MET A 339 21.61 -12.06 2.13
N MET A 340 21.94 -11.53 3.31
CA MET A 340 23.30 -11.05 3.61
C MET A 340 24.34 -12.17 3.52
N ASP A 341 24.08 -13.29 4.17
CA ASP A 341 25.02 -14.40 4.26
C ASP A 341 25.18 -15.14 2.92
N MET A 342 24.08 -15.33 2.18
CA MET A 342 24.14 -16.02 0.88
C MET A 342 24.82 -15.16 -0.19
N ARG A 343 24.66 -13.84 -0.17
CA ARG A 343 25.42 -12.94 -1.05
C ARG A 343 26.93 -13.02 -0.75
N ARG A 344 27.33 -13.03 0.54
CA ARG A 344 28.71 -13.20 0.96
C ARG A 344 29.28 -14.59 0.57
N PHE A 345 28.47 -15.64 0.73
CA PHE A 345 28.85 -16.98 0.29
C PHE A 345 29.10 -17.04 -1.23
N LEU A 346 28.19 -16.46 -2.03
CA LEU A 346 28.31 -16.41 -3.49
C LEU A 346 29.53 -15.57 -3.95
N LYS A 347 29.86 -14.52 -3.20
CA LYS A 347 31.05 -13.71 -3.43
C LYS A 347 32.34 -14.45 -3.13
N GLY A 348 32.29 -15.44 -2.23
CA GLY A 348 33.45 -16.25 -1.81
C GLY A 348 34.15 -15.72 -0.56
N ASP A 349 33.43 -14.99 0.31
CA ASP A 349 33.97 -14.55 1.59
C ASP A 349 34.29 -15.76 2.48
N GLU A 350 35.37 -15.65 3.24
CA GLU A 350 35.85 -16.72 4.14
C GLU A 350 34.81 -17.02 5.25
N GLY A 351 34.72 -18.28 5.67
CA GLY A 351 33.93 -18.72 6.80
C GLY A 351 32.40 -18.83 6.53
N MET A 352 31.95 -18.56 5.30
CA MET A 352 30.50 -18.54 4.99
C MET A 352 29.86 -19.93 4.85
N LEU A 353 30.63 -21.02 4.87
CA LEU A 353 30.07 -22.38 4.81
C LEU A 353 29.21 -22.71 6.04
N SER A 354 29.58 -22.21 7.21
CA SER A 354 28.82 -22.38 8.45
C SER A 354 27.48 -21.65 8.37
N ALA A 355 27.46 -20.43 7.82
CA ALA A 355 26.24 -19.65 7.59
C ALA A 355 25.30 -20.36 6.59
N LEU A 356 25.83 -20.85 5.46
CA LEU A 356 25.05 -21.67 4.52
C LEU A 356 24.43 -22.89 5.23
N SER A 357 25.22 -23.65 6.00
CA SER A 357 24.73 -24.82 6.73
C SER A 357 23.64 -24.46 7.76
N TYR A 358 23.77 -23.30 8.42
CA TYR A 358 22.75 -22.79 9.33
C TYR A 358 21.44 -22.52 8.59
N HIS A 359 21.48 -21.73 7.51
CA HIS A 359 20.27 -21.35 6.77
C HIS A 359 19.54 -22.54 6.12
N ILE A 360 20.27 -23.53 5.60
CA ILE A 360 19.66 -24.77 5.07
C ILE A 360 18.89 -25.54 6.16
N ARG A 361 19.35 -25.47 7.42
CA ARG A 361 18.73 -26.18 8.55
C ARG A 361 17.71 -25.34 9.32
N HIS A 362 17.71 -24.03 9.11
CA HIS A 362 16.84 -23.12 9.85
C HIS A 362 15.43 -23.14 9.26
N ASN A 363 14.63 -24.02 9.81
CA ASN A 363 13.22 -24.20 9.44
C ASN A 363 12.39 -24.47 10.72
N PRO A 364 12.06 -23.42 11.48
CA PRO A 364 11.29 -23.55 12.72
C PRO A 364 9.88 -24.10 12.47
N ASP A 365 9.40 -24.96 13.38
CA ASP A 365 8.07 -25.60 13.25
C ASP A 365 6.92 -24.64 13.54
N HIS A 366 7.17 -23.62 14.37
CA HIS A 366 6.16 -22.68 14.88
C HIS A 366 6.01 -21.41 14.05
N MET A 367 6.86 -21.19 13.05
CA MET A 367 6.86 -19.99 12.21
C MET A 367 7.41 -20.29 10.82
N GLY A 368 6.93 -19.59 9.80
CA GLY A 368 7.52 -19.60 8.47
C GLY A 368 8.73 -18.66 8.36
N VAL A 369 9.61 -18.97 7.43
CA VAL A 369 10.77 -18.12 7.11
C VAL A 369 10.77 -17.84 5.61
N ILE A 370 10.78 -16.56 5.24
CA ILE A 370 10.82 -16.13 3.84
C ILE A 370 12.26 -15.76 3.49
N ASN A 371 12.92 -16.62 2.75
CA ASN A 371 14.25 -16.38 2.22
C ASN A 371 14.19 -15.56 0.94
N TYR A 372 15.10 -14.62 0.75
CA TYR A 372 15.18 -13.81 -0.45
C TYR A 372 16.62 -13.39 -0.76
N MET A 373 16.91 -13.05 -2.03
CA MET A 373 18.24 -12.62 -2.48
C MET A 373 18.29 -11.14 -2.86
N ALA A 374 17.15 -10.52 -3.13
CA ALA A 374 17.03 -9.10 -3.44
C ALA A 374 15.69 -8.57 -2.89
N ASN A 375 15.67 -7.30 -2.52
CA ASN A 375 14.48 -6.58 -2.07
C ASN A 375 14.49 -5.15 -2.62
N VAL A 376 13.46 -4.37 -2.26
CA VAL A 376 13.29 -2.99 -2.73
C VAL A 376 14.21 -1.97 -2.03
N ASN A 377 14.87 -2.37 -0.94
CA ASN A 377 15.74 -1.48 -0.13
C ASN A 377 17.23 -1.58 -0.52
N GLY A 378 17.57 -2.35 -1.54
CA GLY A 378 18.94 -2.57 -1.94
C GLY A 378 19.08 -2.97 -3.40
N PHE A 379 20.19 -3.59 -3.72
CA PHE A 379 20.50 -4.00 -5.09
C PHE A 379 19.52 -5.01 -5.65
N THR A 380 19.15 -4.81 -6.91
CA THR A 380 18.50 -5.86 -7.71
C THR A 380 19.41 -7.07 -7.84
N MET A 381 18.85 -8.19 -8.31
CA MET A 381 19.67 -9.39 -8.60
C MET A 381 20.79 -9.10 -9.60
N MET A 382 20.56 -8.23 -10.59
CA MET A 382 21.59 -7.86 -11.59
C MET A 382 22.64 -6.93 -10.98
N ASP A 383 22.24 -5.96 -10.14
CA ASP A 383 23.18 -5.04 -9.51
C ASP A 383 24.09 -5.76 -8.50
N MET A 384 23.54 -6.76 -7.79
CA MET A 384 24.31 -7.61 -6.87
C MET A 384 25.55 -8.25 -7.52
N VAL A 385 25.52 -8.54 -8.81
CA VAL A 385 26.62 -9.15 -9.56
C VAL A 385 27.34 -8.15 -10.47
N SER A 386 26.94 -6.88 -10.45
CA SER A 386 27.44 -5.85 -11.37
C SER A 386 28.15 -4.68 -10.68
N TYR A 387 27.86 -4.43 -9.41
CA TYR A 387 28.37 -3.28 -8.66
C TYR A 387 28.93 -3.70 -7.32
N ASN A 388 30.04 -3.07 -6.90
CA ASN A 388 30.51 -3.17 -5.52
C ASN A 388 29.86 -2.11 -4.63
N GLU A 389 29.59 -0.94 -5.18
CA GLU A 389 29.00 0.21 -4.48
C GLU A 389 27.75 0.71 -5.21
N LYS A 390 26.88 1.43 -4.48
CA LYS A 390 25.69 2.02 -5.09
C LYS A 390 26.02 3.28 -5.89
N HIS A 391 25.27 3.51 -6.97
CA HIS A 391 25.41 4.64 -7.90
C HIS A 391 24.03 5.23 -8.16
N ASN A 392 23.49 5.95 -7.17
CA ASN A 392 22.13 6.53 -7.21
C ASN A 392 22.17 8.06 -7.33
N GLU A 393 23.27 8.65 -7.78
CA GLU A 393 23.48 10.11 -7.85
C GLU A 393 22.43 10.80 -8.71
N ASP A 394 21.97 10.15 -9.78
CA ASP A 394 21.04 10.72 -10.76
C ASP A 394 19.57 10.78 -10.28
N ASN A 395 19.24 10.19 -9.14
CA ASN A 395 17.85 10.15 -8.66
C ASN A 395 17.42 11.35 -7.82
N GLY A 396 18.35 12.27 -7.53
CA GLY A 396 18.10 13.49 -6.74
C GLY A 396 18.10 13.29 -5.22
N GLU A 397 18.62 12.15 -4.72
CA GLU A 397 18.77 11.84 -3.30
C GLU A 397 20.26 11.89 -2.87
N ASP A 398 21.15 12.45 -3.68
CA ASP A 398 22.58 12.58 -3.42
C ASP A 398 23.25 11.26 -3.01
N ASN A 399 22.81 10.14 -3.58
CA ASN A 399 23.26 8.78 -3.26
C ASN A 399 23.08 8.39 -1.78
N GLN A 400 22.12 9.03 -1.07
CA GLN A 400 21.84 8.74 0.34
C GLN A 400 20.78 7.64 0.52
N ASP A 401 20.00 7.33 -0.51
CA ASP A 401 18.96 6.30 -0.50
C ASP A 401 19.52 4.89 -0.65
N GLY A 402 18.78 3.91 -0.15
CA GLY A 402 19.17 2.50 -0.18
C GLY A 402 20.33 2.15 0.74
N SER A 403 20.60 0.86 0.88
CA SER A 403 21.68 0.35 1.74
C SER A 403 23.06 0.53 1.11
N ASP A 404 24.06 0.94 1.93
CA ASP A 404 25.49 0.88 1.55
C ASP A 404 26.05 -0.54 1.66
N GLN A 405 25.40 -1.43 2.43
CA GLN A 405 25.85 -2.78 2.72
C GLN A 405 25.14 -3.82 1.86
N ASN A 406 25.35 -3.79 0.55
CA ASN A 406 24.69 -4.72 -0.37
C ASN A 406 25.31 -6.11 -0.44
N GLN A 407 26.48 -6.34 0.17
CA GLN A 407 27.22 -7.60 0.09
C GLN A 407 27.39 -8.12 -1.35
N SER A 408 27.55 -7.20 -2.28
CA SER A 408 27.60 -7.42 -3.72
C SER A 408 29.03 -7.68 -4.21
N TRP A 409 29.15 -8.14 -5.45
CA TRP A 409 30.41 -8.30 -6.15
C TRP A 409 30.24 -8.03 -7.65
N ASN A 410 31.03 -7.11 -8.21
CA ASN A 410 30.96 -6.72 -9.62
C ASN A 410 31.42 -7.79 -10.62
N CYS A 411 31.82 -8.97 -10.15
CA CYS A 411 32.40 -10.07 -10.97
C CYS A 411 33.61 -9.68 -11.81
N GLY A 412 34.38 -8.68 -11.34
CA GLY A 412 35.63 -8.23 -11.97
C GLY A 412 35.50 -7.05 -12.92
N ALA A 413 34.32 -6.38 -12.96
CA ALA A 413 34.17 -5.11 -13.66
C ALA A 413 32.90 -4.37 -13.15
N GLU A 414 33.08 -3.11 -12.76
CA GLU A 414 31.98 -2.26 -12.26
C GLU A 414 31.01 -1.87 -13.38
N GLY A 415 29.72 -1.97 -13.09
CA GLY A 415 28.65 -1.53 -13.99
C GLY A 415 28.49 -2.30 -15.30
N PRO A 416 27.92 -1.70 -16.35
CA PRO A 416 27.68 -2.33 -17.64
C PRO A 416 28.98 -2.74 -18.34
N VAL A 417 29.05 -3.98 -18.86
CA VAL A 417 30.23 -4.51 -19.53
C VAL A 417 29.90 -5.24 -20.82
N ARG A 418 30.89 -5.32 -21.73
CA ARG A 418 30.80 -6.11 -22.97
C ARG A 418 31.68 -7.37 -22.97
N LYS A 419 32.51 -7.56 -21.95
CA LYS A 419 33.40 -8.71 -21.83
C LYS A 419 32.62 -10.00 -21.58
N LYS A 420 32.60 -10.92 -22.56
CA LYS A 420 31.85 -12.19 -22.48
C LYS A 420 32.16 -13.01 -21.23
N LYS A 421 33.41 -13.04 -20.79
CA LYS A 421 33.84 -13.77 -19.57
C LYS A 421 33.14 -13.23 -18.31
N VAL A 422 33.03 -11.90 -18.16
CA VAL A 422 32.36 -11.26 -17.04
C VAL A 422 30.88 -11.51 -17.09
N LEU A 423 30.23 -11.32 -18.27
CA LEU A 423 28.81 -11.59 -18.43
C LEU A 423 28.43 -13.04 -18.13
N SER A 424 29.25 -14.00 -18.58
CA SER A 424 29.04 -15.42 -18.27
C SER A 424 29.17 -15.72 -16.77
N LEU A 425 30.09 -15.05 -16.09
CA LEU A 425 30.27 -15.20 -14.63
C LEU A 425 29.07 -14.60 -13.87
N ARG A 426 28.63 -13.38 -14.23
CA ARG A 426 27.41 -12.74 -13.68
C ARG A 426 26.20 -13.64 -13.82
N LEU A 427 25.96 -14.16 -15.03
CA LEU A 427 24.84 -15.06 -15.26
C LEU A 427 24.92 -16.35 -14.42
N ARG A 428 26.13 -16.90 -14.23
CA ARG A 428 26.33 -18.06 -13.36
C ARG A 428 25.99 -17.74 -11.91
N GLN A 429 26.45 -16.59 -11.40
CA GLN A 429 26.15 -16.16 -10.03
C GLN A 429 24.65 -15.89 -9.80
N LEU A 430 23.95 -15.30 -10.78
CA LEU A 430 22.50 -15.15 -10.72
C LEU A 430 21.77 -16.50 -10.64
N LYS A 431 22.18 -17.48 -11.46
CA LYS A 431 21.62 -18.83 -11.41
C LYS A 431 21.91 -19.52 -10.06
N ASN A 432 23.11 -19.38 -9.53
CA ASN A 432 23.46 -19.91 -8.21
C ASN A 432 22.61 -19.27 -7.10
N ALA A 433 22.40 -17.95 -7.18
CA ALA A 433 21.54 -17.25 -6.23
C ALA A 433 20.09 -17.77 -6.24
N LEU A 434 19.52 -17.98 -7.43
CA LEU A 434 18.17 -18.57 -7.56
C LEU A 434 18.13 -20.02 -7.07
N LEU A 435 19.16 -20.83 -7.33
CA LEU A 435 19.23 -22.21 -6.84
C LEU A 435 19.34 -22.31 -5.30
N LEU A 436 19.83 -21.28 -4.62
CA LEU A 436 19.86 -21.23 -3.16
C LEU A 436 18.51 -20.88 -2.54
N LEU A 437 17.60 -20.29 -3.33
CA LEU A 437 16.24 -19.94 -2.88
C LEU A 437 15.25 -21.10 -3.01
N VAL A 438 15.49 -22.03 -3.92
CA VAL A 438 14.62 -23.17 -4.26
C VAL A 438 15.28 -24.47 -3.72
#